data_9a38e9e27d7bb48d24667fa71024d600
#
_entry.id   9a38e9e27d7bb48d24667fa71024d600
#
_cell.length_a   1.000
_cell.length_b   1.000
_cell.length_c   1.000
_cell.angle_alpha   90.00
_cell.angle_beta   90.00
_cell.angle_gamma   90.00
#
_symmetry.space_group_name_H-M   'P 1'
#
loop_
_entity.id
_entity.type
_entity.pdbx_description
1 polymer ?
#
loop_
_entity_poly.entity_id
_entity_poly.type
_entity_poly.pdbx_seq_one_letter_code
_entity_poly.pdbx_strand_id
1 'polypeptide(L)'
;MITQEQLKQEVHYDQETGIFTWLKTHKYSNRQIGDICGGIDNEYVRMAINGKRYHAHQLAWLYIYGEFSLDHIDHINGIKTDNRICNLRKASVSENAYNRKMSKRNTSGVKGVTWHKGAKKWQVVITFNKIHKYLGMYSDINKAKEVIEHYRNIYHKEFANKGY
;
A
#
# COMPACT_ATOMS: atom_id res chain seq x y z
N MET A 1 -13.20 17.74 -7.86
CA MET A 1 -11.96 17.30 -7.18
C MET A 1 -11.07 18.51 -7.05
N ILE A 2 -10.15 18.55 -6.09
CA ILE A 2 -9.18 19.64 -5.94
C ILE A 2 -8.14 19.55 -7.08
N THR A 3 -7.67 20.70 -7.60
CA THR A 3 -6.55 20.75 -8.56
C THR A 3 -5.20 20.81 -7.83
N GLN A 4 -4.09 20.57 -8.54
CA GLN A 4 -2.75 20.69 -7.97
C GLN A 4 -2.47 22.11 -7.46
N GLU A 5 -2.87 23.12 -8.24
CA GLU A 5 -2.67 24.53 -7.87
C GLU A 5 -3.45 24.87 -6.61
N GLN A 6 -4.71 24.46 -6.53
CA GLN A 6 -5.53 24.67 -5.32
C GLN A 6 -4.91 23.95 -4.11
N LEU A 7 -4.40 22.71 -4.30
CA LEU A 7 -3.74 21.97 -3.23
C LEU A 7 -2.49 22.71 -2.73
N LYS A 8 -1.63 23.16 -3.64
CA LYS A 8 -0.39 23.90 -3.32
C LYS A 8 -0.65 25.27 -2.67
N GLN A 9 -1.84 25.84 -2.84
CA GLN A 9 -2.25 27.06 -2.15
C GLN A 9 -2.70 26.81 -0.69
N GLU A 10 -3.14 25.62 -0.37
CA GLU A 10 -3.67 25.27 0.96
C GLU A 10 -2.62 24.61 1.86
N VAL A 11 -1.73 23.81 1.27
CA VAL A 11 -0.78 22.97 2.02
C VAL A 11 0.59 22.95 1.36
N HIS A 12 1.63 22.84 2.18
CA HIS A 12 2.97 22.43 1.77
C HIS A 12 3.09 20.91 1.95
N TYR A 13 3.74 20.24 1.01
CA TYR A 13 4.07 18.80 1.10
C TYR A 13 5.58 18.61 1.06
N ASP A 14 6.11 18.00 2.10
CA ASP A 14 7.51 17.57 2.17
C ASP A 14 7.63 16.13 1.64
N GLN A 15 8.27 15.97 0.50
CA GLN A 15 8.40 14.68 -0.18
C GLN A 15 9.33 13.70 0.54
N GLU A 16 10.26 14.19 1.37
CA GLU A 16 11.23 13.37 2.11
C GLU A 16 10.60 12.76 3.38
N THR A 17 9.69 13.49 4.02
CA THR A 17 9.00 13.02 5.22
C THR A 17 7.61 12.46 4.93
N GLY A 18 7.01 12.83 3.79
CA GLY A 18 5.63 12.49 3.44
C GLY A 18 4.58 13.29 4.21
N ILE A 19 4.99 14.36 4.88
CA ILE A 19 4.14 15.17 5.76
C ILE A 19 3.58 16.37 4.99
N PHE A 20 2.31 16.66 5.24
CA PHE A 20 1.65 17.90 4.80
C PHE A 20 1.53 18.87 5.95
N THR A 21 1.78 20.15 5.70
CA THR A 21 1.55 21.23 6.65
C THR A 21 0.66 22.33 6.06
N TRP A 22 -0.12 23.01 6.91
CA TRP A 22 -1.03 24.05 6.47
C TRP A 22 -0.27 25.33 6.10
N LEU A 23 -0.62 25.94 4.97
CA LEU A 23 -0.14 27.25 4.54
C LEU A 23 -1.08 28.39 4.93
N LYS A 24 -2.30 28.06 5.40
CA LYS A 24 -3.34 29.05 5.78
C LYS A 24 -3.98 28.67 7.11
N THR A 25 -4.32 29.69 7.90
CA THR A 25 -5.25 29.55 9.02
C THR A 25 -6.67 29.32 8.50
N HIS A 26 -7.58 28.88 9.36
CA HIS A 26 -8.98 28.70 8.98
C HIS A 26 -9.90 29.33 10.03
N LYS A 27 -10.83 30.17 9.58
CA LYS A 27 -11.70 30.97 10.45
C LYS A 27 -12.47 30.17 11.51
N TYR A 28 -12.81 28.93 11.22
CA TYR A 28 -13.63 28.07 12.07
C TYR A 28 -12.85 26.88 12.66
N SER A 29 -11.53 26.95 12.72
CA SER A 29 -10.70 25.93 13.36
C SER A 29 -9.47 26.56 14.00
N ASN A 30 -8.89 25.87 14.98
CA ASN A 30 -7.70 26.34 15.69
C ASN A 30 -6.39 26.07 14.92
N ARG A 31 -6.47 25.63 13.66
CA ARG A 31 -5.27 25.33 12.87
C ARG A 31 -4.46 26.58 12.59
N GLN A 32 -3.16 26.46 12.74
CA GLN A 32 -2.18 27.49 12.44
C GLN A 32 -1.37 27.15 11.19
N ILE A 33 -0.71 28.14 10.61
CA ILE A 33 0.27 27.93 9.54
C ILE A 33 1.41 27.08 10.11
N GLY A 34 1.81 26.04 9.36
CA GLY A 34 2.85 25.10 9.76
C GLY A 34 2.34 23.86 10.53
N ASP A 35 1.09 23.88 11.01
CA ASP A 35 0.51 22.68 11.64
C ASP A 35 0.44 21.50 10.67
N ILE A 36 0.66 20.30 11.19
CA ILE A 36 0.54 19.05 10.41
C ILE A 36 -0.90 18.86 9.97
N CYS A 37 -1.07 18.55 8.68
CA CYS A 37 -2.37 18.27 8.09
C CYS A 37 -2.79 16.83 8.29
N GLY A 38 -4.03 16.65 8.75
CA GLY A 38 -4.70 15.35 8.78
C GLY A 38 -4.39 14.52 10.01
N GLY A 39 -4.96 13.33 10.02
CA GLY A 39 -4.83 12.36 11.10
C GLY A 39 -5.02 10.95 10.58
N ILE A 40 -4.71 9.95 11.41
CA ILE A 40 -4.84 8.54 11.06
C ILE A 40 -6.32 8.12 11.16
N ASP A 41 -6.87 7.63 10.07
CA ASP A 41 -8.19 7.05 9.98
C ASP A 41 -8.11 5.74 9.19
N ASN A 42 -8.52 4.62 9.81
CA ASN A 42 -8.43 3.26 9.24
C ASN A 42 -7.04 2.95 8.63
N GLU A 43 -5.99 3.18 9.42
CA GLU A 43 -4.58 2.94 9.08
C GLU A 43 -4.00 3.88 8.01
N TYR A 44 -4.77 4.80 7.42
CA TYR A 44 -4.31 5.80 6.46
C TYR A 44 -4.29 7.19 7.05
N VAL A 45 -3.38 8.02 6.60
CA VAL A 45 -3.47 9.47 6.85
C VAL A 45 -4.52 10.05 5.93
N ARG A 46 -5.52 10.74 6.52
CA ARG A 46 -6.56 11.48 5.79
C ARG A 46 -6.58 12.93 6.23
N MET A 47 -6.86 13.82 5.30
CA MET A 47 -7.04 15.24 5.57
C MET A 47 -8.28 15.80 4.85
N ALA A 48 -8.88 16.82 5.44
CA ALA A 48 -10.01 17.54 4.85
C ALA A 48 -9.52 18.86 4.25
N ILE A 49 -9.76 19.06 2.95
CA ILE A 49 -9.46 20.30 2.24
C ILE A 49 -10.74 20.75 1.55
N ASN A 50 -11.14 22.00 1.76
CA ASN A 50 -12.35 22.60 1.20
C ASN A 50 -13.61 21.72 1.43
N GLY A 51 -13.75 21.17 2.66
CA GLY A 51 -14.89 20.35 3.06
C GLY A 51 -14.89 18.92 2.52
N LYS A 52 -13.90 18.51 1.74
CA LYS A 52 -13.77 17.15 1.21
C LYS A 52 -12.61 16.41 1.84
N ARG A 53 -12.82 15.12 2.16
CA ARG A 53 -11.79 14.25 2.70
C ARG A 53 -11.02 13.52 1.59
N TYR A 54 -9.70 13.50 1.73
CA TYR A 54 -8.78 12.85 0.81
C TYR A 54 -7.78 11.98 1.58
N HIS A 55 -7.27 10.93 0.96
CA HIS A 55 -6.11 10.22 1.46
C HIS A 55 -4.82 10.99 1.15
N ALA A 56 -3.90 11.05 2.13
CA ALA A 56 -2.65 11.79 1.99
C ALA A 56 -1.80 11.29 0.81
N HIS A 57 -1.69 9.96 0.60
CA HIS A 57 -0.95 9.41 -0.54
C HIS A 57 -1.52 9.83 -1.91
N GLN A 58 -2.84 10.01 -2.03
CA GLN A 58 -3.45 10.52 -3.26
C GLN A 58 -3.12 11.99 -3.48
N LEU A 59 -3.10 12.78 -2.39
CA LEU A 59 -2.71 14.18 -2.46
C LEU A 59 -1.22 14.36 -2.70
N ALA A 60 -0.36 13.50 -2.15
CA ALA A 60 1.08 13.47 -2.43
C ALA A 60 1.33 13.22 -3.93
N TRP A 61 0.59 12.26 -4.50
CA TRP A 61 0.65 11.99 -5.93
C TRP A 61 0.22 13.19 -6.77
N LEU A 62 -0.95 13.78 -6.46
CA LEU A 62 -1.45 14.99 -7.12
C LEU A 62 -0.47 16.16 -6.98
N TYR A 63 0.12 16.33 -5.79
CA TYR A 63 1.04 17.44 -5.51
C TYR A 63 2.30 17.39 -6.38
N ILE A 64 2.83 16.20 -6.62
CA ILE A 64 4.06 16.01 -7.41
C ILE A 64 3.77 15.89 -8.89
N TYR A 65 2.81 15.04 -9.29
CA TYR A 65 2.59 14.69 -10.69
C TYR A 65 1.48 15.50 -11.39
N GLY A 66 0.72 16.31 -10.66
CA GLY A 66 -0.30 17.21 -11.23
C GLY A 66 -1.65 16.55 -11.55
N GLU A 67 -1.79 15.26 -11.33
CA GLU A 67 -3.00 14.50 -11.62
C GLU A 67 -3.35 13.50 -10.50
N PHE A 68 -4.65 13.20 -10.33
CA PHE A 68 -5.06 12.03 -9.58
C PHE A 68 -4.79 10.77 -10.42
N SER A 69 -4.15 9.79 -9.82
CA SER A 69 -3.96 8.52 -10.52
C SER A 69 -5.30 7.84 -10.78
N LEU A 70 -5.51 7.34 -12.00
CA LEU A 70 -6.62 6.46 -12.35
C LEU A 70 -6.44 5.06 -11.74
N ASP A 71 -5.18 4.65 -11.54
CA ASP A 71 -4.81 3.43 -10.83
C ASP A 71 -4.78 3.65 -9.32
N HIS A 72 -4.72 2.56 -8.57
CA HIS A 72 -4.45 2.64 -7.14
C HIS A 72 -3.04 3.15 -6.88
N ILE A 73 -2.87 3.97 -5.82
CA ILE A 73 -1.55 4.30 -5.29
C ILE A 73 -1.25 3.31 -4.17
N ASP A 74 -0.18 2.55 -4.33
CA ASP A 74 0.29 1.53 -3.39
C ASP A 74 1.49 2.05 -2.58
N HIS A 75 1.59 1.62 -1.32
CA HIS A 75 2.73 1.88 -0.45
C HIS A 75 3.73 0.73 -0.58
N ILE A 76 4.90 0.99 -1.16
CA ILE A 76 5.92 -0.03 -1.47
C ILE A 76 6.30 -0.85 -0.23
N ASN A 77 6.48 -0.19 0.91
CA ASN A 77 6.83 -0.82 2.19
C ASN A 77 5.62 -1.39 2.96
N GLY A 78 4.40 -1.23 2.45
CA GLY A 78 3.16 -1.66 3.11
C GLY A 78 2.77 -0.85 4.36
N ILE A 79 3.46 0.27 4.66
CA ILE A 79 3.14 1.17 5.77
C ILE A 79 2.24 2.29 5.23
N LYS A 80 0.95 2.23 5.53
CA LYS A 80 -0.09 3.10 4.97
C LYS A 80 -0.02 4.56 5.44
N THR A 81 0.80 4.84 6.44
CA THR A 81 1.05 6.20 6.95
C THR A 81 2.31 6.83 6.37
N ASP A 82 3.15 6.05 5.69
CA ASP A 82 4.38 6.53 5.06
C ASP A 82 4.10 7.06 3.65
N ASN A 83 3.74 8.35 3.59
CA ASN A 83 3.35 9.01 2.34
C ASN A 83 4.51 9.70 1.61
N ARG A 84 5.78 9.34 1.91
CA ARG A 84 6.93 9.81 1.13
C ARG A 84 6.77 9.41 -0.33
N ILE A 85 7.07 10.34 -1.26
CA ILE A 85 6.84 10.08 -2.69
C ILE A 85 7.64 8.87 -3.20
N CYS A 86 8.86 8.66 -2.68
CA CYS A 86 9.70 7.50 -3.02
C CYS A 86 9.10 6.15 -2.57
N ASN A 87 8.15 6.17 -1.61
CA ASN A 87 7.43 4.99 -1.12
C ASN A 87 6.10 4.76 -1.84
N LEU A 88 5.70 5.64 -2.75
CA LEU A 88 4.42 5.55 -3.46
C LEU A 88 4.65 5.10 -4.91
N ARG A 89 3.76 4.23 -5.41
CA ARG A 89 3.77 3.79 -6.81
C ARG A 89 2.35 3.57 -7.33
N LYS A 90 2.17 3.69 -8.65
CA LYS A 90 0.92 3.25 -9.31
C LYS A 90 0.86 1.73 -9.26
N ALA A 91 -0.32 1.19 -9.00
CA ALA A 91 -0.57 -0.24 -8.96
C ALA A 91 -1.97 -0.56 -9.47
N SER A 92 -2.10 -1.58 -10.29
CA SER A 92 -3.39 -2.18 -10.59
C SER A 92 -3.99 -2.84 -9.34
N VAL A 93 -5.28 -3.16 -9.38
CA VAL A 93 -5.96 -3.89 -8.28
C VAL A 93 -5.22 -5.20 -7.94
N SER A 94 -4.74 -5.91 -8.96
CA SER A 94 -4.02 -7.17 -8.77
C SER A 94 -2.65 -6.96 -8.11
N GLU A 95 -1.87 -6.00 -8.59
CA GLU A 95 -0.55 -5.67 -8.04
C GLU A 95 -0.63 -5.19 -6.60
N ASN A 96 -1.59 -4.32 -6.28
CA ASN A 96 -1.84 -3.90 -4.90
C ASN A 96 -2.22 -5.11 -4.01
N ALA A 97 -2.97 -6.11 -4.54
CA ALA A 97 -3.26 -7.34 -3.82
C ALA A 97 -2.00 -8.19 -3.56
N TYR A 98 -1.00 -8.17 -4.47
CA TYR A 98 0.26 -8.90 -4.26
C TYR A 98 1.09 -8.30 -3.13
N ASN A 99 1.06 -6.97 -2.96
CA ASN A 99 1.77 -6.24 -1.91
C ASN A 99 1.11 -6.36 -0.52
N ARG A 100 -0.08 -6.96 -0.40
CA ARG A 100 -0.74 -7.12 0.91
C ARG A 100 0.10 -7.94 1.88
N LYS A 101 0.09 -7.54 3.15
CA LYS A 101 0.65 -8.33 4.26
C LYS A 101 -0.01 -9.71 4.34
N MET A 102 0.70 -10.65 4.95
CA MET A 102 0.17 -11.99 5.21
C MET A 102 -1.07 -11.92 6.11
N SER A 103 -2.07 -12.77 5.80
CA SER A 103 -3.27 -12.87 6.62
C SER A 103 -2.93 -13.35 8.04
N LYS A 104 -3.56 -12.78 9.06
CA LYS A 104 -3.48 -13.26 10.45
C LYS A 104 -3.94 -14.71 10.63
N ARG A 105 -4.72 -15.24 9.68
CA ARG A 105 -5.17 -16.64 9.66
C ARG A 105 -4.14 -17.60 9.08
N ASN A 106 -3.02 -17.09 8.53
CA ASN A 106 -1.97 -17.94 7.99
C ASN A 106 -1.23 -18.63 9.14
N THR A 107 -1.26 -19.95 9.17
CA THR A 107 -0.62 -20.77 10.21
C THR A 107 0.74 -21.32 9.80
N SER A 108 1.11 -21.20 8.52
CA SER A 108 2.41 -21.68 8.01
C SER A 108 3.55 -20.69 8.24
N GLY A 109 3.25 -19.40 8.50
CA GLY A 109 4.24 -18.33 8.50
C GLY A 109 4.77 -17.98 7.10
N VAL A 110 4.24 -18.59 6.03
CA VAL A 110 4.65 -18.33 4.64
C VAL A 110 3.42 -18.01 3.79
N LYS A 111 3.38 -16.81 3.21
CA LYS A 111 2.28 -16.40 2.34
C LYS A 111 2.19 -17.32 1.11
N GLY A 112 0.99 -17.87 0.83
CA GLY A 112 0.76 -18.79 -0.28
C GLY A 112 1.10 -20.27 0.02
N VAL A 113 1.49 -20.58 1.26
CA VAL A 113 1.72 -21.95 1.72
C VAL A 113 0.70 -22.30 2.79
N THR A 114 0.05 -23.46 2.68
CA THR A 114 -0.95 -23.96 3.62
C THR A 114 -0.72 -25.45 3.91
N TRP A 115 -1.04 -25.90 5.14
CA TRP A 115 -0.95 -27.30 5.49
C TRP A 115 -2.17 -28.09 4.96
N HIS A 116 -1.94 -29.08 4.12
CA HIS A 116 -2.98 -29.96 3.61
C HIS A 116 -3.11 -31.20 4.51
N LYS A 117 -4.15 -31.23 5.36
CA LYS A 117 -4.34 -32.25 6.39
C LYS A 117 -4.38 -33.68 5.83
N GLY A 118 -5.11 -33.90 4.72
CA GLY A 118 -5.28 -35.22 4.14
C GLY A 118 -3.98 -35.77 3.55
N ALA A 119 -3.19 -34.96 2.85
CA ALA A 119 -1.92 -35.36 2.26
C ALA A 119 -0.75 -35.30 3.26
N LYS A 120 -0.94 -34.67 4.43
CA LYS A 120 0.12 -34.41 5.43
C LYS A 120 1.34 -33.70 4.78
N LYS A 121 1.08 -32.69 3.95
CA LYS A 121 2.09 -31.93 3.19
C LYS A 121 1.75 -30.43 3.12
N TRP A 122 2.73 -29.62 2.84
CA TRP A 122 2.59 -28.20 2.58
C TRP A 122 2.17 -27.98 1.14
N GLN A 123 0.96 -27.46 0.95
CA GLN A 123 0.44 -27.07 -0.35
C GLN A 123 0.89 -25.67 -0.69
N VAL A 124 1.40 -25.47 -1.91
CA VAL A 124 1.87 -24.19 -2.41
C VAL A 124 0.96 -23.72 -3.55
N VAL A 125 0.40 -22.51 -3.39
CA VAL A 125 -0.46 -21.88 -4.39
C VAL A 125 -0.08 -20.42 -4.52
N ILE A 126 0.06 -19.94 -5.76
CA ILE A 126 0.25 -18.52 -6.06
C ILE A 126 -0.95 -17.99 -6.85
N THR A 127 -1.35 -16.75 -6.57
CA THR A 127 -2.38 -16.06 -7.34
C THR A 127 -1.74 -15.00 -8.22
N PHE A 128 -2.00 -15.04 -9.51
CA PHE A 128 -1.54 -14.07 -10.47
C PHE A 128 -2.67 -13.74 -11.46
N ASN A 129 -2.96 -12.45 -11.68
CA ASN A 129 -4.05 -11.98 -12.54
C ASN A 129 -5.39 -12.69 -12.27
N LYS A 130 -5.75 -12.84 -10.99
CA LYS A 130 -6.95 -13.56 -10.51
C LYS A 130 -6.94 -15.08 -10.76
N ILE A 131 -5.87 -15.64 -11.32
CA ILE A 131 -5.71 -17.07 -11.54
C ILE A 131 -4.93 -17.68 -10.37
N HIS A 132 -5.46 -18.77 -9.79
CA HIS A 132 -4.78 -19.55 -8.77
C HIS A 132 -3.95 -20.63 -9.44
N LYS A 133 -2.63 -20.56 -9.31
CA LYS A 133 -1.70 -21.56 -9.84
C LYS A 133 -1.19 -22.45 -8.72
N TYR A 134 -1.49 -23.73 -8.81
CA TYR A 134 -0.97 -24.75 -7.93
C TYR A 134 0.49 -25.06 -8.30
N LEU A 135 1.38 -25.05 -7.29
CA LEU A 135 2.83 -25.23 -7.47
C LEU A 135 3.37 -26.51 -6.82
N GLY A 136 2.49 -27.35 -6.26
CA GLY A 136 2.87 -28.63 -5.69
C GLY A 136 2.61 -28.78 -4.20
N MET A 137 2.94 -29.96 -3.68
CA MET A 137 2.91 -30.32 -2.27
C MET A 137 4.29 -30.80 -1.81
N TYR A 138 4.74 -30.30 -0.66
CA TYR A 138 6.09 -30.55 -0.12
C TYR A 138 6.00 -31.07 1.32
N SER A 139 6.83 -32.05 1.68
CA SER A 139 6.95 -32.50 3.07
C SER A 139 7.71 -31.54 3.95
N ASP A 140 8.63 -30.77 3.35
CA ASP A 140 9.42 -29.74 4.02
C ASP A 140 8.89 -28.35 3.71
N ILE A 141 8.65 -27.55 4.77
CA ILE A 141 8.18 -26.17 4.66
C ILE A 141 9.22 -25.23 4.03
N ASN A 142 10.52 -25.51 4.24
CA ASN A 142 11.59 -24.71 3.67
C ASN A 142 11.60 -24.86 2.15
N LYS A 143 11.39 -26.08 1.65
CA LYS A 143 11.24 -26.33 0.22
C LYS A 143 10.01 -25.65 -0.37
N ALA A 144 8.87 -25.71 0.33
CA ALA A 144 7.66 -25.00 -0.04
C ALA A 144 7.88 -23.47 -0.11
N LYS A 145 8.66 -22.91 0.84
CA LYS A 145 9.04 -21.50 0.88
C LYS A 145 9.92 -21.10 -0.30
N GLU A 146 10.96 -21.87 -0.61
CA GLU A 146 11.81 -21.61 -1.79
C GLU A 146 10.99 -21.55 -3.08
N VAL A 147 10.09 -22.51 -3.26
CA VAL A 147 9.25 -22.59 -4.46
C VAL A 147 8.34 -21.39 -4.57
N ILE A 148 7.61 -21.02 -3.50
CA ILE A 148 6.69 -19.86 -3.57
C ILE A 148 7.46 -18.54 -3.77
N GLU A 149 8.64 -18.37 -3.17
CA GLU A 149 9.46 -17.17 -3.34
C GLU A 149 9.97 -17.06 -4.79
N HIS A 150 10.44 -18.16 -5.38
CA HIS A 150 10.86 -18.19 -6.78
C HIS A 150 9.73 -17.73 -7.72
N TYR A 151 8.56 -18.34 -7.61
CA TYR A 151 7.41 -17.98 -8.46
C TYR A 151 6.86 -16.60 -8.17
N ARG A 152 6.95 -16.11 -6.92
CA ARG A 152 6.56 -14.74 -6.57
C ARG A 152 7.45 -13.72 -7.26
N ASN A 153 8.75 -13.93 -7.31
CA ASN A 153 9.68 -13.04 -8.03
C ASN A 153 9.39 -13.01 -9.54
N ILE A 154 8.96 -14.12 -10.11
CA ILE A 154 8.60 -14.21 -11.54
C ILE A 154 7.28 -13.47 -11.81
N TYR A 155 6.23 -13.74 -11.04
CA TYR A 155 4.87 -13.28 -11.33
C TYR A 155 4.52 -11.94 -10.70
N HIS A 156 5.00 -11.66 -9.49
CA HIS A 156 4.68 -10.42 -8.78
C HIS A 156 5.75 -9.35 -8.93
N LYS A 157 6.95 -9.70 -9.41
CA LYS A 157 8.06 -8.77 -9.68
C LYS A 157 8.30 -7.82 -8.52
N GLU A 158 8.29 -6.50 -8.80
CA GLU A 158 8.46 -5.44 -7.82
C GLU A 158 7.35 -5.36 -6.74
N PHE A 159 6.17 -5.97 -6.99
CA PHE A 159 5.08 -6.11 -6.03
C PHE A 159 5.17 -7.36 -5.14
N ALA A 160 6.29 -8.10 -5.22
CA ALA A 160 6.50 -9.32 -4.46
C ALA A 160 6.68 -9.04 -2.96
N ASN A 161 5.59 -9.02 -2.18
CA ASN A 161 5.63 -8.90 -0.72
C ASN A 161 5.72 -10.28 -0.07
N LYS A 162 6.76 -10.49 0.76
CA LYS A 162 6.98 -11.76 1.48
C LYS A 162 6.03 -11.99 2.65
N GLY A 163 5.30 -10.94 3.06
CA GLY A 163 4.24 -11.05 4.08
C GLY A 163 4.64 -10.59 5.48
N TYR A 164 5.83 -9.97 5.67
CA TYR A 164 6.21 -9.39 6.97
C TYR A 164 5.67 -7.98 7.13
#